data_cf74383649fca3c846c3460d398dced3
#
_entry.id   cf74383649fca3c846c3460d398dced3
#
_cell.length_a   1.000
_cell.length_b   1.000
_cell.length_c   1.000
_cell.angle_alpha   90.00
_cell.angle_beta   90.00
_cell.angle_gamma   90.00
#
_symmetry.space_group_name_H-M   'P 1'
#
loop_
_entity.id
_entity.type
_entity.pdbx_description
1 polymer ?
#
loop_
_entity_poly.entity_id
_entity_poly.type
_entity_poly.pdbx_seq_one_letter_code
_entity_poly.pdbx_strand_id
1 'polypeptide(L)' 'MSDTAERVKKIVVEHLNVDADKVTENASFIEDLGADSLDTVELVMAFEEEFGIEIPDDAAESIVTVGDAVKYIEKSQG' A
#
# COMPACT_ATOMS: atom_id res chain seq x y z
N MET A 1 -13.13 -11.37 0.96
CA MET A 1 -11.93 -10.51 1.02
C MET A 1 -10.86 -11.06 0.12
N SER A 2 -10.17 -10.20 -0.57
CA SER A 2 -9.13 -10.66 -1.50
C SER A 2 -7.82 -10.87 -0.75
N ASP A 3 -7.04 -11.84 -1.22
CA ASP A 3 -5.70 -12.07 -0.69
C ASP A 3 -4.83 -10.84 -0.88
N THR A 4 -5.06 -10.10 -1.97
CA THR A 4 -4.32 -8.88 -2.27
C THR A 4 -4.47 -7.87 -1.15
N ALA A 5 -5.70 -7.62 -0.72
CA ALA A 5 -5.96 -6.65 0.35
C ALA A 5 -5.27 -7.06 1.65
N GLU A 6 -5.31 -8.34 1.99
CA GLU A 6 -4.67 -8.83 3.21
C GLU A 6 -3.15 -8.71 3.14
N ARG A 7 -2.57 -9.02 1.99
CA ARG A 7 -1.13 -8.91 1.80
C ARG A 7 -0.67 -7.46 1.87
N VAL A 8 -1.42 -6.55 1.24
CA VAL A 8 -1.12 -5.12 1.32
C VAL A 8 -1.16 -4.64 2.76
N LYS A 9 -2.21 -5.04 3.48
CA LYS A 9 -2.38 -4.65 4.88
C LYS A 9 -1.21 -5.12 5.74
N LYS A 10 -0.78 -6.36 5.53
CA LYS A 10 0.34 -6.93 6.28
C LYS A 10 1.63 -6.16 6.02
N ILE A 11 1.88 -5.81 4.77
CA ILE A 11 3.07 -5.05 4.41
C ILE A 11 3.05 -3.68 5.09
N VAL A 12 1.90 -3.01 5.06
CA VAL A 12 1.75 -1.69 5.68
C VAL A 12 2.00 -1.77 7.18
N VAL A 13 1.41 -2.77 7.84
CA VAL A 13 1.59 -2.95 9.28
C VAL A 13 3.07 -3.12 9.63
N GLU A 14 3.78 -3.93 8.85
CA GLU A 14 5.19 -4.20 9.12
C GLU A 14 6.09 -2.99 8.85
N HIS A 15 5.84 -2.27 7.77
CA HIS A 15 6.68 -1.13 7.40
C HIS A 15 6.44 0.10 8.25
N LEU A 16 5.18 0.38 8.59
CA LEU A 16 4.83 1.57 9.35
C LEU A 16 4.70 1.31 10.83
N ASN A 17 4.75 0.05 11.23
CA ASN A 17 4.63 -0.35 12.63
C ASN A 17 3.34 0.20 13.26
N VAL A 18 2.23 0.00 12.58
CA VAL A 18 0.92 0.44 13.03
C VAL A 18 0.02 -0.77 13.28
N ASP A 19 -1.04 -0.57 14.05
CA ASP A 19 -2.00 -1.63 14.33
C ASP A 19 -2.80 -1.98 13.06
N ALA A 20 -3.06 -3.27 12.87
CA ALA A 20 -3.84 -3.73 11.73
C ALA A 20 -5.23 -3.09 11.69
N ASP A 21 -5.80 -2.80 12.85
CA ASP A 21 -7.13 -2.18 12.95
C ASP A 21 -7.17 -0.78 12.32
N LYS A 22 -6.03 -0.13 12.24
CA LYS A 22 -5.94 1.21 11.64
C LYS A 22 -5.74 1.17 10.14
N VAL A 23 -5.39 0.02 9.61
CA VAL A 23 -5.14 -0.13 8.18
C VAL A 23 -6.45 -0.52 7.49
N THR A 24 -7.25 0.49 7.17
CA THR A 24 -8.52 0.31 6.48
C THR A 24 -8.39 0.82 5.05
N GLU A 25 -9.37 0.51 4.20
CA GLU A 25 -9.35 0.95 2.81
C GLU A 25 -9.24 2.47 2.68
N ASN A 26 -9.90 3.18 3.56
CA ASN A 26 -9.92 4.65 3.52
C ASN A 26 -8.74 5.30 4.21
N ALA A 27 -7.90 4.52 4.87
CA ALA A 27 -6.76 5.06 5.61
C ALA A 27 -5.74 5.64 4.64
N SER A 28 -5.37 6.89 4.87
CA SER A 28 -4.31 7.55 4.12
C SER A 28 -2.97 7.15 4.72
N PHE A 29 -2.02 6.80 3.88
CA PHE A 29 -0.70 6.41 4.37
C PHE A 29 -0.05 7.53 5.18
N ILE A 30 -0.17 8.75 4.71
CA ILE A 30 0.47 9.91 5.35
C ILE A 30 -0.39 10.46 6.48
N GLU A 31 -1.66 10.74 6.23
CA GLU A 31 -2.52 11.42 7.20
C GLU A 31 -2.98 10.50 8.33
N ASP A 32 -3.32 9.28 8.01
CA ASP A 32 -3.90 8.36 9.01
C ASP A 32 -2.85 7.43 9.61
N LEU A 33 -1.88 7.03 8.84
CA LEU A 33 -0.88 6.05 9.28
C LEU A 33 0.48 6.67 9.59
N GLY A 34 0.62 7.97 9.35
CA GLY A 34 1.81 8.70 9.72
C GLY A 34 3.05 8.43 8.88
N ALA A 35 2.88 7.92 7.68
CA ALA A 35 4.00 7.70 6.78
C ALA A 35 4.53 9.02 6.23
N ASP A 36 5.84 9.13 6.08
CA ASP A 36 6.41 10.26 5.37
C ASP A 36 6.70 9.87 3.92
N SER A 37 7.27 10.78 3.14
CA SER A 37 7.51 10.52 1.72
C SER A 37 8.48 9.36 1.49
N LEU A 38 9.44 9.19 2.37
CA LEU A 38 10.38 8.07 2.28
C LEU A 38 9.68 6.75 2.56
N ASP A 39 8.80 6.73 3.55
CA ASP A 39 8.02 5.53 3.89
C ASP A 39 7.13 5.11 2.72
N THR A 40 6.51 6.06 2.03
CA THR A 40 5.66 5.73 0.89
C THR A 40 6.46 5.12 -0.25
N VAL A 41 7.66 5.61 -0.50
CA VAL A 41 8.55 5.03 -1.51
C VAL A 41 8.89 3.59 -1.14
N GLU A 42 9.23 3.35 0.11
CA GLU A 42 9.56 2.01 0.58
C GLU A 42 8.38 1.06 0.48
N LEU A 43 7.19 1.55 0.80
CA LEU A 43 5.97 0.75 0.68
C LEU A 43 5.72 0.34 -0.77
N VAL A 44 5.88 1.28 -1.70
CA VAL A 44 5.71 0.99 -3.13
C VAL A 44 6.68 -0.10 -3.56
N MET A 45 7.93 0.01 -3.16
CA MET A 45 8.93 -1.00 -3.48
C MET A 45 8.58 -2.37 -2.90
N ALA A 46 8.07 -2.37 -1.67
CA ALA A 46 7.67 -3.62 -1.02
C ALA A 46 6.50 -4.27 -1.76
N PHE A 47 5.55 -3.47 -2.22
CA PHE A 47 4.42 -3.99 -3.00
C PHE A 47 4.90 -4.58 -4.33
N GLU A 48 5.84 -3.90 -4.98
CA GLU A 48 6.39 -4.41 -6.24
C GLU A 48 7.05 -5.78 -6.06
N GLU A 49 7.80 -5.93 -4.99
CA GLU A 49 8.47 -7.20 -4.71
C GLU A 49 7.49 -8.29 -4.30
N GLU A 50 6.51 -7.93 -3.49
CA GLU A 50 5.54 -8.90 -2.98
C GLU A 50 4.66 -9.47 -4.09
N PHE A 51 4.25 -8.62 -5.03
CA PHE A 51 3.29 -9.01 -6.07
C PHE A 51 3.93 -9.23 -7.44
N GLY A 52 5.24 -8.97 -7.56
CA GLY A 52 5.93 -9.13 -8.84
C GLY A 52 5.43 -8.20 -9.92
N ILE A 53 5.10 -6.98 -9.57
CA ILE A 53 4.59 -5.96 -10.49
C ILE A 53 5.50 -4.74 -10.47
N GLU A 54 5.28 -3.85 -11.42
CA GLU A 54 6.00 -2.59 -11.49
C GLU A 54 5.03 -1.44 -11.30
N ILE A 55 5.38 -0.54 -10.37
CA ILE A 55 4.55 0.64 -10.08
C ILE A 55 5.37 1.87 -10.46
N PRO A 56 5.07 2.50 -11.60
CA PRO A 56 5.80 3.73 -12.00
C PRO A 56 5.52 4.87 -11.04
N ASP A 57 6.42 5.85 -11.03
CA ASP A 57 6.35 6.97 -10.11
C ASP A 57 5.03 7.73 -10.19
N ASP A 58 4.53 7.95 -11.39
CA ASP A 58 3.27 8.68 -11.55
C ASP A 58 2.08 7.90 -11.00
N ALA A 59 2.09 6.58 -11.13
CA ALA A 59 1.06 5.75 -10.52
C ALA A 59 1.19 5.76 -9.00
N ALA A 60 2.42 5.72 -8.49
CA ALA A 60 2.65 5.77 -7.05
C ALA A 60 2.12 7.06 -6.43
N GLU A 61 2.21 8.17 -7.14
CA GLU A 61 1.68 9.46 -6.68
C GLU A 61 0.15 9.42 -6.51
N SER A 62 -0.53 8.58 -7.28
CA SER A 62 -1.98 8.42 -7.19
C SER A 62 -2.40 7.52 -6.04
N ILE A 63 -1.48 6.76 -5.48
CA ILE A 63 -1.77 5.84 -4.39
C ILE A 63 -1.67 6.60 -3.07
N VAL A 64 -2.79 7.09 -2.60
CA VAL A 64 -2.87 7.89 -1.38
C VAL A 64 -3.38 7.07 -0.21
N THR A 65 -4.33 6.16 -0.46
CA THR A 65 -4.93 5.34 0.58
C THR A 65 -4.58 3.86 0.37
N VAL A 66 -4.84 3.07 1.41
CA VAL A 66 -4.65 1.62 1.34
C VAL A 66 -5.51 1.02 0.23
N GLY A 67 -6.75 1.50 0.11
CA GLY A 67 -7.66 1.05 -0.95
C GLY A 67 -7.14 1.34 -2.35
N ASP A 68 -6.51 2.50 -2.53
CA ASP A 68 -5.91 2.85 -3.81
C ASP A 68 -4.81 1.86 -4.19
N ALA A 69 -3.98 1.48 -3.21
CA ALA A 69 -2.92 0.52 -3.44
C ALA A 69 -3.48 -0.85 -3.82
N VAL A 70 -4.50 -1.30 -3.09
CA VAL A 70 -5.14 -2.59 -3.37
C VAL A 70 -5.72 -2.60 -4.78
N LYS A 71 -6.43 -1.55 -5.15
CA LYS A 71 -7.05 -1.47 -6.48
C LYS A 71 -6.01 -1.48 -7.59
N TYR A 72 -4.95 -0.73 -7.41
CA TYR A 72 -3.89 -0.68 -8.40
C TYR A 72 -3.25 -2.06 -8.61
N ILE A 73 -2.94 -2.72 -7.50
CA ILE A 73 -2.30 -4.03 -7.55
C ILE A 73 -3.22 -5.08 -8.18
N GLU A 74 -4.49 -5.08 -7.79
CA GLU A 74 -5.46 -6.01 -8.37
C GLU A 74 -5.61 -5.81 -9.87
N LYS A 75 -5.62 -4.58 -10.31
CA LYS A 75 -5.72 -4.25 -11.73
C LYS A 75 -4.46 -4.68 -12.48
N SER A 76 -3.31 -4.54 -11.86
CA SER A 76 -2.04 -4.92 -12.49
C SER A 76 -1.88 -6.43 -12.63
N GLN A 77 -2.46 -7.18 -11.70
CA GLN A 77 -2.39 -8.65 -11.74
C GLN A 77 -3.46 -9.26 -12.61
N GLY A 78 -4.55 -8.54 -12.76
CA GLY A 78 -5.71 -9.05 -13.45
C GLY A 78 -5.75 -8.74 -14.88
#